data_47021cfc441c77a00c7dce616d799454
#
_entry.id   47021cfc441c77a00c7dce616d799454
#
_cell.length_a   1.000
_cell.length_b   1.000
_cell.length_c   1.000
_cell.angle_alpha   90.00
_cell.angle_beta   90.00
_cell.angle_gamma   90.00
#
_symmetry.space_group_name_H-M   'P 1'
#
loop_
_entity.id
_entity.type
_entity.pdbx_description
1 polymer ?
#
loop_
_entity_poly.entity_id
_entity_poly.type
_entity_poly.pdbx_seq_one_letter_code
_entity_poly.pdbx_strand_id
1 'polypeptide(L)'
;FGPFDGRVGDSDLSGEMAADFSDERPLLTADLTSALLDFDDLGVIIGAPSDVQTGNANAVQEAANAAYASSPRLIPDAQLDFARFRTADADVHFTAEEVKAGPFPLRSMEFRLVLEDGVMTIDPLVFEAPLGGMLDGRIDIDARSDTVNSRAEGRLEGFDLRDVAQGRLAHGILTSEFLLNMTGSDLRSAFASANGQIAIWAGPGSELRKIAVEGAGLDLGEVLLLMLSEDDENAQYEAIRCAAARFEVIDGIAHARPVVLDTEDSLIRMTGEVSLRTEIITLAVDADVKDVSLGSLIGGVRIGGTLRDPSVDINALPALLQGGAAAILAGIAGPLAALPFIQPGLGEDAPCGTLMAQAQHADTPPDAAN
;
A
#
# COMPACT_ATOMS: atom_id res chain seq x y z
N PHE A 1 25.40 -2.88 30.79
CA PHE A 1 24.33 -3.87 30.77
C PHE A 1 24.85 -5.06 29.99
N GLY A 2 24.49 -6.30 30.35
CA GLY A 2 24.91 -7.54 29.69
C GLY A 2 23.78 -8.12 28.81
N PRO A 3 23.95 -9.33 28.33
CA PRO A 3 22.94 -9.99 27.52
C PRO A 3 21.63 -10.10 28.31
N PHE A 4 20.54 -9.89 27.60
CA PHE A 4 19.19 -10.02 28.16
C PHE A 4 18.33 -10.89 27.23
N ASP A 5 17.29 -11.44 27.82
CA ASP A 5 16.23 -12.19 27.13
C ASP A 5 14.91 -11.76 27.77
N GLY A 6 13.95 -11.38 26.97
CA GLY A 6 12.66 -10.86 27.43
C GLY A 6 11.52 -11.12 26.47
N ARG A 7 10.30 -10.81 26.92
CA ARG A 7 9.08 -10.88 26.10
C ARG A 7 8.24 -9.64 26.28
N VAL A 8 7.65 -9.18 25.17
CA VAL A 8 6.65 -8.10 25.15
C VAL A 8 5.47 -8.61 24.33
N GLY A 9 4.37 -8.96 24.99
CA GLY A 9 3.25 -9.61 24.32
C GLY A 9 3.64 -11.01 23.78
N ASP A 10 3.40 -11.23 22.50
CA ASP A 10 3.80 -12.43 21.77
C ASP A 10 5.23 -12.35 21.23
N SER A 11 5.80 -11.14 21.15
CA SER A 11 7.16 -10.89 20.68
C SER A 11 8.20 -11.29 21.71
N ASP A 12 9.26 -11.97 21.27
CA ASP A 12 10.47 -12.16 22.05
C ASP A 12 11.54 -11.11 21.67
N LEU A 13 12.40 -10.79 22.59
CA LEU A 13 13.50 -9.87 22.37
C LEU A 13 14.73 -10.31 23.17
N SER A 14 15.82 -10.56 22.48
CA SER A 14 17.08 -10.92 23.07
C SER A 14 18.23 -10.11 22.48
N GLY A 15 19.37 -10.07 23.15
CA GLY A 15 20.56 -9.37 22.65
C GLY A 15 21.39 -8.72 23.72
N GLU A 16 22.22 -7.79 23.30
CA GLU A 16 23.10 -7.04 24.17
C GLU A 16 22.79 -5.55 24.09
N MET A 17 22.84 -4.86 25.23
CA MET A 17 22.67 -3.42 25.32
C MET A 17 23.77 -2.82 26.17
N ALA A 18 24.28 -1.67 25.77
CA ALA A 18 25.20 -0.86 26.55
C ALA A 18 24.77 0.61 26.55
N ALA A 19 25.08 1.32 27.62
CA ALA A 19 24.88 2.76 27.70
C ALA A 19 26.18 3.41 28.21
N ASP A 20 26.69 4.37 27.45
CA ASP A 20 27.84 5.19 27.81
C ASP A 20 27.35 6.57 28.22
N PHE A 21 27.75 7.02 29.42
CA PHE A 21 27.38 8.29 30.02
C PHE A 21 28.65 9.20 30.18
N SER A 22 29.73 8.90 29.46
CA SER A 22 30.97 9.69 29.54
C SER A 22 30.85 11.07 28.91
N ASP A 23 29.97 11.24 27.95
CA ASP A 23 29.72 12.48 27.24
C ASP A 23 28.45 13.21 27.75
N GLU A 24 28.25 14.47 27.31
CA GLU A 24 27.07 15.26 27.71
C GLU A 24 25.75 14.60 27.28
N ARG A 25 25.76 13.86 26.17
CA ARG A 25 24.65 13.02 25.71
C ARG A 25 25.04 11.55 25.87
N PRO A 26 24.20 10.77 26.60
CA PRO A 26 24.43 9.34 26.70
C PRO A 26 24.27 8.67 25.33
N LEU A 27 25.17 7.72 25.04
CA LEU A 27 25.09 6.85 23.86
C LEU A 27 24.51 5.50 24.25
N LEU A 28 23.39 5.11 23.64
CA LEU A 28 22.82 3.77 23.72
C LEU A 28 23.30 2.94 22.52
N THR A 29 23.96 1.81 22.78
CA THR A 29 24.26 0.81 21.74
C THR A 29 23.46 -0.45 22.02
N ALA A 30 22.86 -1.06 20.98
CA ALA A 30 22.12 -2.28 21.12
C ALA A 30 22.26 -3.16 19.87
N ASP A 31 22.44 -4.45 20.10
CA ASP A 31 22.36 -5.51 19.09
C ASP A 31 21.26 -6.48 19.51
N LEU A 32 20.15 -6.44 18.79
CA LEU A 32 18.90 -7.06 19.20
C LEU A 32 18.41 -8.07 18.17
N THR A 33 17.90 -9.17 18.65
CA THR A 33 17.30 -10.23 17.84
C THR A 33 15.94 -10.63 18.38
N SER A 34 15.04 -10.97 17.47
CA SER A 34 13.72 -11.53 17.78
C SER A 34 13.50 -12.75 16.90
N ALA A 35 13.12 -13.88 17.48
CA ALA A 35 12.70 -15.05 16.72
C ALA A 35 11.28 -14.84 16.17
N LEU A 36 10.42 -14.12 16.92
CA LEU A 36 9.08 -13.73 16.51
C LEU A 36 8.81 -12.28 16.94
N LEU A 37 8.62 -11.40 15.98
CA LEU A 37 8.16 -10.03 16.18
C LEU A 37 6.70 -9.90 15.76
N ASP A 38 5.83 -9.56 16.68
CA ASP A 38 4.45 -9.21 16.41
C ASP A 38 4.30 -7.69 16.40
N PHE A 39 3.93 -7.11 15.25
CA PHE A 39 3.77 -5.64 15.12
C PHE A 39 2.65 -5.09 16.01
N ASP A 40 1.68 -5.94 16.38
CA ASP A 40 0.62 -5.53 17.30
C ASP A 40 1.18 -5.23 18.70
N ASP A 41 2.28 -5.87 19.09
CA ASP A 41 2.98 -5.57 20.34
C ASP A 41 3.73 -4.22 20.29
N LEU A 42 4.13 -3.78 19.11
CA LEU A 42 4.78 -2.48 18.88
C LEU A 42 3.76 -1.33 18.80
N GLY A 43 2.48 -1.63 18.70
CA GLY A 43 1.41 -0.64 18.56
C GLY A 43 1.47 0.46 19.58
N VAL A 44 1.86 0.14 20.82
CA VAL A 44 2.03 1.12 21.91
C VAL A 44 3.16 2.12 21.63
N ILE A 45 4.20 1.70 20.93
CA ILE A 45 5.38 2.54 20.63
C ILE A 45 5.08 3.48 19.47
N ILE A 46 4.34 3.02 18.47
CA ILE A 46 4.02 3.78 17.26
C ILE A 46 2.60 4.38 17.29
N GLY A 47 1.87 4.25 18.40
CA GLY A 47 0.50 4.76 18.55
C GLY A 47 -0.55 4.01 17.71
N ALA A 48 -0.19 2.83 17.19
CA ALA A 48 -1.12 1.91 16.53
C ALA A 48 -1.79 0.98 17.57
N PRO A 49 -2.96 0.39 17.28
CA PRO A 49 -3.59 -0.57 18.19
C PRO A 49 -2.73 -1.82 18.31
N SER A 50 -2.55 -2.30 19.53
CA SER A 50 -2.12 -3.65 19.80
C SER A 50 -3.36 -4.54 19.82
N ASP A 51 -3.39 -5.64 19.08
CA ASP A 51 -4.46 -6.64 19.20
C ASP A 51 -4.22 -7.50 20.45
N VAL A 52 -4.46 -6.90 21.62
CA VAL A 52 -4.26 -7.59 22.90
C VAL A 52 -5.47 -8.46 23.20
N GLN A 53 -5.63 -9.56 22.48
CA GLN A 53 -6.60 -10.61 22.85
C GLN A 53 -6.19 -11.40 24.11
N THR A 54 -4.99 -11.15 24.66
CA THR A 54 -4.41 -11.96 25.72
C THR A 54 -4.57 -11.44 27.15
N GLY A 55 -5.34 -10.34 27.36
CA GLY A 55 -5.68 -9.89 28.71
C GLY A 55 -4.53 -9.20 29.48
N ASN A 56 -3.44 -8.87 28.84
CA ASN A 56 -2.27 -8.22 29.44
C ASN A 56 -2.17 -6.71 29.14
N ALA A 57 -3.15 -6.13 28.41
CA ALA A 57 -3.18 -4.71 28.16
C ALA A 57 -3.42 -3.90 29.43
N ASN A 58 -2.67 -2.83 29.62
CA ASN A 58 -2.99 -1.86 30.65
C ASN A 58 -4.13 -0.92 30.18
N ALA A 59 -4.78 -0.22 31.11
CA ALA A 59 -5.93 0.64 30.82
C ALA A 59 -5.64 1.75 29.78
N VAL A 60 -4.39 2.18 29.63
CA VAL A 60 -3.96 3.18 28.63
C VAL A 60 -3.91 2.55 27.24
N GLN A 61 -3.43 1.32 27.15
CA GLN A 61 -3.40 0.54 25.91
C GLN A 61 -4.81 0.20 25.43
N GLU A 62 -5.68 -0.27 26.33
CA GLU A 62 -7.09 -0.53 26.02
C GLU A 62 -7.82 0.72 25.51
N ALA A 63 -7.57 1.88 26.12
CA ALA A 63 -8.15 3.14 25.69
C ALA A 63 -7.62 3.59 24.31
N ALA A 64 -6.32 3.43 24.05
CA ALA A 64 -5.71 3.73 22.75
C ALA A 64 -6.25 2.82 21.65
N ASN A 65 -6.38 1.51 21.91
CA ASN A 65 -6.96 0.54 21.00
C ASN A 65 -8.42 0.85 20.68
N ALA A 66 -9.23 1.18 21.69
CA ALA A 66 -10.62 1.56 21.49
C ALA A 66 -10.74 2.86 20.67
N ALA A 67 -9.88 3.83 20.90
CA ALA A 67 -9.84 5.08 20.15
C ALA A 67 -9.48 4.85 18.68
N TYR A 68 -8.48 4.02 18.41
CA TYR A 68 -8.08 3.68 17.04
C TYR A 68 -9.14 2.83 16.33
N ALA A 69 -9.70 1.81 17.00
CA ALA A 69 -10.75 0.96 16.43
C ALA A 69 -12.00 1.77 16.03
N SER A 70 -12.32 2.84 16.78
CA SER A 70 -13.40 3.76 16.47
C SER A 70 -13.01 4.88 15.50
N SER A 71 -11.74 5.03 15.16
CA SER A 71 -11.26 6.05 14.21
C SER A 71 -11.71 5.72 12.79
N PRO A 72 -12.23 6.67 12.02
CA PRO A 72 -12.48 6.49 10.60
C PRO A 72 -11.19 6.53 9.77
N ARG A 73 -10.03 6.69 10.39
CA ARG A 73 -8.73 6.89 9.75
C ARG A 73 -7.83 5.67 9.89
N LEU A 74 -7.03 5.42 8.85
CA LEU A 74 -6.00 4.38 8.82
C LEU A 74 -4.69 4.86 9.46
N ILE A 75 -4.28 6.11 9.19
CA ILE A 75 -3.06 6.68 9.74
C ILE A 75 -3.27 7.01 11.22
N PRO A 76 -2.51 6.39 12.15
CA PRO A 76 -2.66 6.62 13.57
C PRO A 76 -2.29 8.05 13.96
N ASP A 77 -2.89 8.54 15.04
CA ASP A 77 -2.56 9.82 15.68
C ASP A 77 -1.44 9.60 16.70
N ALA A 78 -0.28 9.17 16.20
CA ALA A 78 0.88 8.86 17.02
C ALA A 78 1.71 10.13 17.21
N GLN A 79 1.74 10.63 18.44
CA GLN A 79 2.66 11.70 18.80
C GLN A 79 4.01 11.09 19.18
N LEU A 80 5.02 11.37 18.36
CA LEU A 80 6.39 10.97 18.62
C LEU A 80 7.06 12.04 19.50
N ASP A 81 7.66 11.61 20.62
CA ASP A 81 8.40 12.52 21.51
C ASP A 81 9.80 12.82 20.94
N PHE A 82 9.83 13.63 19.90
CA PHE A 82 11.09 14.04 19.26
C PHE A 82 12.00 14.87 20.18
N ALA A 83 11.50 15.38 21.31
CA ALA A 83 12.36 16.05 22.28
C ALA A 83 13.41 15.09 22.86
N ARG A 84 13.06 13.81 22.99
CA ARG A 84 14.01 12.77 23.43
C ARG A 84 15.16 12.54 22.47
N PHE A 85 14.95 12.73 21.17
CA PHE A 85 16.00 12.56 20.15
C PHE A 85 17.17 13.54 20.33
N ARG A 86 16.92 14.66 21.03
CA ARG A 86 17.93 15.68 21.32
C ARG A 86 18.71 15.41 22.60
N THR A 87 18.31 14.44 23.41
CA THR A 87 18.84 14.20 24.75
C THR A 87 19.77 12.99 24.85
N ALA A 88 19.78 12.14 23.85
CA ALA A 88 20.61 10.93 23.81
C ALA A 88 20.96 10.59 22.36
N ASP A 89 22.03 9.87 22.18
CA ASP A 89 22.44 9.26 20.91
C ASP A 89 22.20 7.75 20.97
N ALA A 90 22.05 7.10 19.82
CA ALA A 90 21.80 5.66 19.76
C ALA A 90 22.43 5.04 18.49
N ASP A 91 22.87 3.79 18.61
CA ASP A 91 23.22 2.90 17.49
C ASP A 91 22.60 1.54 17.79
N VAL A 92 21.54 1.19 17.08
CA VAL A 92 20.74 0.00 17.30
C VAL A 92 20.71 -0.83 16.05
N HIS A 93 21.16 -2.06 16.13
CA HIS A 93 20.96 -3.09 15.13
C HIS A 93 19.87 -4.04 15.60
N PHE A 94 18.91 -4.35 14.73
CA PHE A 94 17.80 -5.22 15.03
C PHE A 94 17.53 -6.19 13.88
N THR A 95 17.30 -7.47 14.22
CA THR A 95 16.90 -8.51 13.27
C THR A 95 15.72 -9.30 13.82
N ALA A 96 14.69 -9.51 13.01
CA ALA A 96 13.59 -10.43 13.31
C ALA A 96 13.53 -11.56 12.27
N GLU A 97 13.52 -12.80 12.74
CA GLU A 97 13.47 -14.00 11.87
C GLU A 97 12.06 -14.27 11.33
N GLU A 98 11.04 -14.00 12.13
CA GLU A 98 9.63 -14.08 11.78
C GLU A 98 8.92 -12.79 12.20
N VAL A 99 8.11 -12.24 11.28
CA VAL A 99 7.35 -11.01 11.51
C VAL A 99 5.86 -11.27 11.27
N LYS A 100 5.05 -10.97 12.27
CA LYS A 100 3.59 -10.88 12.12
C LYS A 100 3.21 -9.41 11.99
N ALA A 101 2.68 -9.02 10.84
CA ALA A 101 2.29 -7.63 10.55
C ALA A 101 0.83 -7.52 10.09
N GLY A 102 -0.07 -8.26 10.71
CA GLY A 102 -1.48 -8.29 10.36
C GLY A 102 -1.72 -8.70 8.90
N PRO A 103 -2.33 -7.84 8.06
CA PRO A 103 -2.61 -8.18 6.67
C PRO A 103 -1.39 -8.08 5.74
N PHE A 104 -0.26 -7.57 6.22
CA PHE A 104 0.95 -7.40 5.41
C PHE A 104 1.76 -8.70 5.41
N PRO A 105 2.06 -9.25 4.22
CA PRO A 105 2.81 -10.49 4.10
C PRO A 105 4.32 -10.23 4.31
N LEU A 106 4.76 -10.20 5.56
CA LEU A 106 6.17 -10.07 5.94
C LEU A 106 6.68 -11.38 6.51
N ARG A 107 7.91 -11.77 6.18
CA ARG A 107 8.61 -12.93 6.71
C ARG A 107 9.66 -12.53 7.74
N SER A 108 10.54 -11.63 7.37
CA SER A 108 11.65 -11.20 8.22
C SER A 108 11.90 -9.70 8.08
N MET A 109 12.63 -9.15 9.03
CA MET A 109 12.96 -7.73 9.08
C MET A 109 14.38 -7.54 9.62
N GLU A 110 15.10 -6.59 9.06
CA GLU A 110 16.39 -6.11 9.57
C GLU A 110 16.47 -4.59 9.46
N PHE A 111 17.01 -3.93 10.48
CA PHE A 111 17.33 -2.52 10.36
C PHE A 111 18.54 -2.13 11.24
N ARG A 112 19.20 -1.06 10.85
CA ARG A 112 20.11 -0.31 11.70
C ARG A 112 19.62 1.10 11.88
N LEU A 113 19.44 1.52 13.12
CA LEU A 113 19.07 2.86 13.52
C LEU A 113 20.28 3.56 14.15
N VAL A 114 20.63 4.71 13.61
CA VAL A 114 21.62 5.61 14.20
C VAL A 114 20.95 6.93 14.53
N LEU A 115 21.04 7.35 15.78
CA LEU A 115 20.58 8.66 16.27
C LEU A 115 21.80 9.43 16.77
N GLU A 116 22.08 10.54 16.15
CA GLU A 116 23.19 11.41 16.50
C GLU A 116 22.74 12.88 16.42
N ASP A 117 22.92 13.62 17.51
CA ASP A 117 22.59 15.04 17.62
C ASP A 117 21.16 15.40 17.13
N GLY A 118 20.16 14.56 17.45
CA GLY A 118 18.78 14.77 17.06
C GLY A 118 18.47 14.44 15.60
N VAL A 119 19.41 13.84 14.87
CA VAL A 119 19.20 13.28 13.53
C VAL A 119 19.15 11.77 13.64
N MET A 120 18.05 11.16 13.23
CA MET A 120 17.90 9.70 13.17
C MET A 120 17.96 9.23 11.72
N THR A 121 18.76 8.21 11.48
CA THR A 121 18.81 7.48 10.22
C THR A 121 18.52 6.02 10.48
N ILE A 122 17.63 5.42 9.72
CA ILE A 122 17.41 3.98 9.65
C ILE A 122 17.89 3.52 8.28
N ASP A 123 19.04 2.85 8.23
CA ASP A 123 19.71 2.39 7.00
C ASP A 123 20.72 1.27 7.34
N PRO A 124 20.53 0.03 6.81
CA PRO A 124 19.42 -0.40 5.98
C PRO A 124 18.10 -0.53 6.77
N LEU A 125 16.97 -0.53 6.06
CA LEU A 125 15.66 -0.99 6.51
C LEU A 125 15.18 -2.05 5.52
N VAL A 126 15.29 -3.31 5.88
CA VAL A 126 15.00 -4.43 4.99
C VAL A 126 13.82 -5.24 5.49
N PHE A 127 12.89 -5.56 4.61
CA PHE A 127 11.81 -6.52 4.84
C PHE A 127 11.81 -7.57 3.74
N GLU A 128 11.58 -8.83 4.10
CA GLU A 128 11.39 -9.92 3.15
C GLU A 128 9.94 -10.42 3.18
N ALA A 129 9.41 -10.74 2.00
CA ALA A 129 8.10 -11.36 1.85
C ALA A 129 8.19 -12.91 1.85
N PRO A 130 7.12 -13.65 2.21
CA PRO A 130 7.14 -15.12 2.34
C PRO A 130 7.51 -15.87 1.06
N LEU A 131 7.01 -15.45 -0.09
CA LEU A 131 7.26 -16.10 -1.39
C LEU A 131 8.45 -15.48 -2.15
N GLY A 132 9.19 -14.61 -1.51
CA GLY A 132 10.26 -13.83 -2.11
C GLY A 132 9.82 -12.39 -2.36
N GLY A 133 10.82 -11.58 -2.66
CA GLY A 133 10.65 -10.14 -2.70
C GLY A 133 11.25 -9.49 -1.46
N MET A 134 11.87 -8.38 -1.69
CA MET A 134 12.59 -7.64 -0.68
C MET A 134 12.29 -6.16 -0.82
N LEU A 135 11.87 -5.56 0.27
CA LEU A 135 11.86 -4.10 0.41
C LEU A 135 13.18 -3.68 1.04
N ASP A 136 13.93 -2.87 0.32
CA ASP A 136 15.11 -2.16 0.80
C ASP A 136 14.74 -0.68 0.94
N GLY A 137 14.93 -0.11 2.10
CA GLY A 137 14.48 1.23 2.42
C GLY A 137 15.44 1.99 3.32
N ARG A 138 15.20 3.30 3.38
CA ARG A 138 15.89 4.24 4.25
C ARG A 138 14.92 5.27 4.79
N ILE A 139 15.08 5.62 6.06
CA ILE A 139 14.34 6.71 6.71
C ILE A 139 15.34 7.65 7.38
N ASP A 140 15.25 8.93 7.07
CA ASP A 140 15.99 9.99 7.74
C ASP A 140 15.02 10.93 8.45
N ILE A 141 15.26 11.28 9.71
CA ILE A 141 14.46 12.21 10.51
C ILE A 141 15.36 13.25 11.16
N ASP A 142 15.18 14.51 10.82
CA ASP A 142 15.85 15.65 11.47
C ASP A 142 14.92 16.31 12.49
N ALA A 143 15.16 16.00 13.77
CA ALA A 143 14.40 16.49 14.91
C ALA A 143 15.17 17.54 15.74
N ARG A 144 16.20 18.18 15.19
CA ARG A 144 16.99 19.22 15.87
C ARG A 144 16.20 20.48 16.16
N SER A 145 15.14 20.70 15.44
CA SER A 145 14.21 21.81 15.65
C SER A 145 12.79 21.32 16.00
N ASP A 146 11.90 22.24 16.36
CA ASP A 146 10.49 21.89 16.62
C ASP A 146 9.73 21.52 15.33
N THR A 147 10.25 21.97 14.18
CA THR A 147 9.78 21.50 12.88
C THR A 147 10.62 20.28 12.50
N VAL A 148 10.02 19.11 12.57
CA VAL A 148 10.67 17.84 12.23
C VAL A 148 10.52 17.59 10.73
N ASN A 149 11.65 17.37 10.08
CA ASN A 149 11.69 16.96 8.67
C ASN A 149 12.05 15.49 8.57
N SER A 150 11.33 14.78 7.74
CA SER A 150 11.59 13.37 7.48
C SER A 150 11.61 13.06 5.99
N ARG A 151 12.44 12.10 5.62
CA ARG A 151 12.54 11.53 4.28
C ARG A 151 12.44 10.02 4.39
N ALA A 152 11.57 9.43 3.61
CA ALA A 152 11.45 7.98 3.47
C ALA A 152 11.61 7.62 2.00
N GLU A 153 12.50 6.67 1.72
CA GLU A 153 12.67 6.12 0.38
C GLU A 153 12.83 4.60 0.47
N GLY A 154 12.43 3.92 -0.59
CA GLY A 154 12.58 2.47 -0.63
C GLY A 154 12.21 1.89 -1.98
N ARG A 155 12.66 0.64 -2.17
CA ARG A 155 12.41 -0.16 -3.35
C ARG A 155 11.99 -1.56 -2.94
N LEU A 156 10.85 -1.98 -3.42
CA LEU A 156 10.35 -3.34 -3.32
C LEU A 156 10.66 -4.07 -4.64
N GLU A 157 11.46 -5.11 -4.58
CA GLU A 157 11.82 -5.93 -5.74
C GLU A 157 11.36 -7.37 -5.57
N GLY A 158 10.89 -7.98 -6.65
CA GLY A 158 10.60 -9.41 -6.68
C GLY A 158 9.41 -9.85 -5.84
N PHE A 159 8.51 -8.93 -5.46
CA PHE A 159 7.35 -9.25 -4.63
C PHE A 159 6.36 -10.12 -5.40
N ASP A 160 6.10 -11.32 -4.89
CA ASP A 160 5.14 -12.23 -5.50
C ASP A 160 3.71 -11.84 -5.11
N LEU A 161 2.88 -11.55 -6.11
CA LEU A 161 1.48 -11.16 -5.90
C LEU A 161 0.65 -12.25 -5.21
N ARG A 162 1.13 -13.50 -5.18
CA ARG A 162 0.49 -14.58 -4.42
C ARG A 162 0.56 -14.38 -2.91
N ASP A 163 1.48 -13.55 -2.41
CA ASP A 163 1.51 -13.16 -0.99
C ASP A 163 0.29 -12.31 -0.61
N VAL A 164 -0.37 -11.67 -1.58
CA VAL A 164 -1.59 -10.90 -1.36
C VAL A 164 -2.81 -11.82 -1.55
N ALA A 165 -3.76 -11.74 -0.61
CA ALA A 165 -5.03 -12.48 -0.64
C ALA A 165 -4.85 -14.00 -0.93
N GLN A 166 -3.77 -14.59 -0.43
CA GLN A 166 -3.45 -16.02 -0.59
C GLN A 166 -3.38 -16.46 -2.07
N GLY A 167 -2.93 -15.58 -2.96
CA GLY A 167 -2.80 -15.86 -4.38
C GLY A 167 -4.12 -15.89 -5.18
N ARG A 168 -5.23 -15.53 -4.58
CA ARG A 168 -6.54 -15.63 -5.23
C ARG A 168 -6.87 -14.51 -6.20
N LEU A 169 -6.15 -13.40 -6.15
CA LEU A 169 -6.44 -12.21 -6.95
C LEU A 169 -5.54 -12.10 -8.18
N ALA A 170 -4.25 -12.29 -7.99
CA ALA A 170 -3.26 -12.11 -9.03
C ALA A 170 -2.04 -13.00 -8.82
N HIS A 171 -1.38 -13.33 -9.89
CA HIS A 171 -0.07 -13.99 -9.93
C HIS A 171 0.93 -13.10 -10.65
N GLY A 172 2.22 -13.26 -10.33
CA GLY A 172 3.30 -12.53 -10.98
C GLY A 172 4.14 -11.73 -10.00
N ILE A 173 5.06 -10.98 -10.58
CA ILE A 173 6.05 -10.23 -9.81
C ILE A 173 5.77 -8.74 -9.92
N LEU A 174 5.70 -8.10 -8.76
CA LEU A 174 5.52 -6.67 -8.61
C LEU A 174 6.82 -6.02 -8.14
N THR A 175 7.09 -4.85 -8.67
CA THR A 175 8.16 -3.95 -8.21
C THR A 175 7.55 -2.60 -7.86
N SER A 176 8.08 -1.95 -6.83
CA SER A 176 7.64 -0.62 -6.41
C SER A 176 8.84 0.20 -5.95
N GLU A 177 8.77 1.51 -6.18
CA GLU A 177 9.70 2.49 -5.63
C GLU A 177 8.93 3.65 -5.03
N PHE A 178 9.44 4.20 -3.94
CA PHE A 178 8.87 5.42 -3.37
C PHE A 178 9.95 6.33 -2.82
N LEU A 179 9.64 7.61 -2.84
CA LEU A 179 10.41 8.67 -2.21
C LEU A 179 9.45 9.74 -1.71
N LEU A 180 9.45 9.98 -0.41
CA LEU A 180 8.59 10.96 0.24
C LEU A 180 9.42 11.84 1.17
N ASN A 181 9.27 13.15 1.03
CA ASN A 181 9.77 14.16 1.96
C ASN A 181 8.58 14.71 2.74
N MET A 182 8.68 14.77 4.04
CA MET A 182 7.57 15.10 4.93
C MET A 182 8.03 16.06 6.01
N THR A 183 7.07 16.82 6.56
CA THR A 183 7.31 17.74 7.67
C THR A 183 6.17 17.61 8.68
N GLY A 184 6.49 17.29 9.93
CA GLY A 184 5.46 17.13 10.95
C GLY A 184 6.00 16.54 12.24
N SER A 185 5.32 16.80 13.35
CA SER A 185 5.67 16.30 14.68
C SER A 185 4.96 14.98 15.05
N ASP A 186 4.11 14.49 14.16
CA ASP A 186 3.37 13.22 14.28
C ASP A 186 3.16 12.63 12.89
N LEU A 187 2.81 11.35 12.83
CA LEU A 187 2.65 10.64 11.55
C LEU A 187 1.61 11.32 10.64
N ARG A 188 0.50 11.77 11.20
CA ARG A 188 -0.59 12.38 10.44
C ARG A 188 -0.18 13.70 9.81
N SER A 189 0.49 14.58 10.57
CA SER A 189 1.00 15.84 10.04
C SER A 189 2.12 15.62 9.01
N ALA A 190 2.99 14.63 9.22
CA ALA A 190 4.01 14.24 8.27
C ALA A 190 3.40 13.81 6.93
N PHE A 191 2.47 12.85 6.92
CA PHE A 191 1.80 12.43 5.68
C PHE A 191 0.95 13.55 5.05
N ALA A 192 0.36 14.44 5.85
CA ALA A 192 -0.41 15.58 5.34
C ALA A 192 0.45 16.64 4.61
N SER A 193 1.75 16.63 4.84
CA SER A 193 2.73 17.53 4.20
C SER A 193 3.59 16.82 3.16
N ALA A 194 3.36 15.53 2.90
CA ALA A 194 4.21 14.69 2.06
C ALA A 194 4.33 15.26 0.64
N ASN A 195 5.57 15.25 0.13
CA ASN A 195 5.90 15.58 -1.24
C ASN A 195 6.84 14.52 -1.80
N GLY A 196 6.61 14.08 -3.03
CA GLY A 196 7.45 13.07 -3.66
C GLY A 196 6.69 12.21 -4.65
N GLN A 197 6.97 10.90 -4.67
CA GLN A 197 6.41 9.99 -5.64
C GLN A 197 6.35 8.56 -5.15
N ILE A 198 5.42 7.81 -5.70
CA ILE A 198 5.28 6.36 -5.53
C ILE A 198 5.07 5.77 -6.92
N ALA A 199 5.86 4.77 -7.28
CA ALA A 199 5.74 4.04 -8.53
C ALA A 199 5.58 2.55 -8.26
N ILE A 200 4.70 1.89 -9.00
CA ILE A 200 4.40 0.45 -8.88
C ILE A 200 4.28 -0.09 -10.29
N TRP A 201 4.91 -1.23 -10.59
CA TRP A 201 4.77 -1.88 -11.89
C TRP A 201 4.88 -3.39 -11.82
N ALA A 202 4.19 -4.03 -12.76
CA ALA A 202 4.29 -5.46 -13.02
C ALA A 202 4.36 -5.68 -14.55
N GLY A 203 5.22 -6.62 -14.95
CA GLY A 203 5.47 -6.91 -16.37
C GLY A 203 4.79 -8.19 -16.86
N PRO A 204 5.15 -8.59 -18.09
CA PRO A 204 4.68 -9.84 -18.68
C PRO A 204 4.98 -11.05 -17.78
N GLY A 205 4.08 -12.04 -17.78
CA GLY A 205 4.14 -13.20 -16.89
C GLY A 205 3.35 -12.99 -15.59
N SER A 206 2.72 -11.84 -15.43
CA SER A 206 1.73 -11.60 -14.40
C SER A 206 0.33 -11.89 -14.93
N GLU A 207 -0.55 -12.34 -14.06
CA GLU A 207 -1.92 -12.72 -14.38
C GLU A 207 -2.87 -12.16 -13.33
N LEU A 208 -4.07 -11.77 -13.75
CA LEU A 208 -5.13 -11.29 -12.89
C LEU A 208 -6.35 -12.20 -13.04
N ARG A 209 -7.04 -12.48 -11.95
CA ARG A 209 -8.27 -13.27 -11.99
C ARG A 209 -9.34 -12.55 -12.81
N LYS A 210 -9.96 -13.23 -13.79
CA LYS A 210 -10.96 -12.63 -14.71
C LYS A 210 -12.11 -11.97 -13.95
N ILE A 211 -12.60 -12.58 -12.89
CA ILE A 211 -13.66 -12.00 -12.06
C ILE A 211 -13.27 -10.63 -11.44
N ALA A 212 -11.96 -10.38 -11.22
CA ALA A 212 -11.50 -9.08 -10.73
C ALA A 212 -11.61 -8.00 -11.82
N VAL A 213 -11.43 -8.36 -13.07
CA VAL A 213 -11.56 -7.45 -14.22
C VAL A 213 -13.04 -7.25 -14.58
N GLU A 214 -13.79 -8.34 -14.70
CA GLU A 214 -15.21 -8.32 -15.00
C GLU A 214 -16.03 -7.73 -13.84
N GLY A 215 -15.57 -7.97 -12.60
CA GLY A 215 -16.18 -7.47 -11.38
C GLY A 215 -15.88 -6.02 -11.05
N ALA A 216 -15.07 -5.30 -11.83
CA ALA A 216 -14.98 -3.84 -11.73
C ALA A 216 -16.34 -3.14 -11.91
N GLY A 217 -17.37 -3.91 -12.20
CA GLY A 217 -18.77 -3.54 -12.28
C GLY A 217 -19.67 -3.96 -11.11
N LEU A 218 -19.17 -4.68 -10.12
CA LEU A 218 -19.96 -5.14 -8.96
C LEU A 218 -19.47 -4.43 -7.67
N ASP A 219 -20.27 -4.52 -6.61
CA ASP A 219 -19.85 -4.03 -5.29
C ASP A 219 -18.55 -4.73 -4.86
N LEU A 220 -17.55 -3.97 -4.43
CA LEU A 220 -16.26 -4.53 -3.98
C LEU A 220 -16.43 -5.58 -2.87
N GLY A 221 -17.41 -5.39 -2.00
CA GLY A 221 -17.73 -6.37 -0.96
C GLY A 221 -18.25 -7.67 -1.56
N GLU A 222 -19.08 -7.59 -2.59
CA GLU A 222 -19.65 -8.74 -3.28
C GLU A 222 -18.59 -9.43 -4.17
N VAL A 223 -17.78 -8.66 -4.89
CA VAL A 223 -16.61 -9.17 -5.64
C VAL A 223 -15.61 -9.86 -4.73
N LEU A 224 -15.28 -9.22 -3.63
CA LEU A 224 -14.37 -9.80 -2.64
C LEU A 224 -14.96 -11.09 -2.03
N LEU A 225 -16.27 -11.10 -1.72
CA LEU A 225 -16.95 -12.28 -1.22
C LEU A 225 -16.98 -13.41 -2.25
N LEU A 226 -17.27 -13.09 -3.52
CA LEU A 226 -17.23 -14.04 -4.64
C LEU A 226 -15.82 -14.59 -4.86
N MET A 227 -14.80 -13.74 -4.80
CA MET A 227 -13.39 -14.15 -4.90
C MET A 227 -12.97 -15.08 -3.75
N LEU A 228 -13.55 -14.90 -2.57
CA LEU A 228 -13.26 -15.73 -1.39
C LEU A 228 -14.09 -17.00 -1.33
N SER A 229 -15.24 -17.06 -2.01
CA SER A 229 -16.22 -18.16 -1.93
C SER A 229 -16.15 -19.18 -3.07
N GLU A 230 -15.54 -18.84 -4.21
CA GLU A 230 -15.37 -19.78 -5.31
C GLU A 230 -14.19 -20.74 -5.08
N ASP A 231 -14.41 -22.02 -5.39
CA ASP A 231 -13.36 -23.02 -5.42
C ASP A 231 -12.29 -22.68 -6.47
N ASP A 232 -11.02 -22.72 -6.09
CA ASP A 232 -9.87 -22.38 -6.95
C ASP A 232 -9.77 -23.27 -8.21
N GLU A 233 -10.43 -24.42 -8.25
CA GLU A 233 -10.39 -25.37 -9.37
C GLU A 233 -10.95 -24.84 -10.69
N ASN A 234 -11.78 -23.78 -10.66
CA ASN A 234 -12.38 -23.13 -11.83
C ASN A 234 -11.97 -21.67 -12.02
N ALA A 235 -10.99 -21.18 -11.26
CA ALA A 235 -10.53 -19.81 -11.41
C ALA A 235 -9.92 -19.58 -12.80
N GLN A 236 -10.44 -18.60 -13.51
CA GLN A 236 -9.89 -18.17 -14.80
C GLN A 236 -9.01 -16.94 -14.57
N TYR A 237 -7.82 -16.98 -15.13
CA TYR A 237 -6.86 -15.89 -15.09
C TYR A 237 -6.68 -15.29 -16.48
N GLU A 238 -6.40 -14.01 -16.50
CA GLU A 238 -6.13 -13.22 -17.69
C GLU A 238 -4.71 -12.68 -17.61
N ALA A 239 -3.95 -12.80 -18.70
CA ALA A 239 -2.58 -12.34 -18.71
C ALA A 239 -2.51 -10.81 -18.68
N ILE A 240 -1.67 -10.31 -17.77
CA ILE A 240 -1.30 -8.90 -17.70
C ILE A 240 -0.17 -8.66 -18.70
N ARG A 241 -0.40 -7.79 -19.69
CA ARG A 241 0.63 -7.35 -20.64
C ARG A 241 1.60 -6.37 -19.96
N CYS A 242 1.07 -5.42 -19.23
CA CYS A 242 1.77 -4.60 -18.27
C CYS A 242 0.80 -3.91 -17.30
N ALA A 243 1.30 -3.64 -16.10
CA ALA A 243 0.68 -2.75 -15.15
C ALA A 243 1.71 -1.69 -14.74
N ALA A 244 1.31 -0.43 -14.75
CA ALA A 244 2.14 0.67 -14.29
C ALA A 244 1.27 1.69 -13.57
N ALA A 245 1.65 2.01 -12.35
CA ALA A 245 1.00 3.03 -11.54
C ALA A 245 2.06 4.00 -11.02
N ARG A 246 1.87 5.29 -11.27
CA ARG A 246 2.67 6.34 -10.67
C ARG A 246 1.77 7.35 -10.00
N PHE A 247 2.13 7.69 -8.78
CA PHE A 247 1.49 8.74 -8.01
C PHE A 247 2.51 9.83 -7.70
N GLU A 248 2.19 11.05 -8.11
CA GLU A 248 2.91 12.25 -7.73
C GLU A 248 2.27 12.79 -6.45
N VAL A 249 3.04 12.91 -5.37
CA VAL A 249 2.55 13.38 -4.08
C VAL A 249 2.94 14.84 -3.91
N ILE A 250 1.95 15.71 -3.76
CA ILE A 250 2.12 17.15 -3.58
C ILE A 250 1.29 17.60 -2.38
N ASP A 251 1.94 18.14 -1.36
CA ASP A 251 1.28 18.62 -0.13
C ASP A 251 0.28 17.61 0.46
N GLY A 252 0.67 16.34 0.51
CA GLY A 252 -0.12 15.24 1.06
C GLY A 252 -1.27 14.79 0.15
N ILE A 253 -1.26 15.15 -1.13
CA ILE A 253 -2.21 14.64 -2.12
C ILE A 253 -1.46 13.84 -3.18
N ALA A 254 -1.77 12.56 -3.28
CA ALA A 254 -1.21 11.64 -4.26
C ALA A 254 -2.06 11.66 -5.54
N HIS A 255 -1.55 12.26 -6.61
CA HIS A 255 -2.19 12.36 -7.91
C HIS A 255 -1.79 11.18 -8.80
N ALA A 256 -2.75 10.51 -9.41
CA ALA A 256 -2.50 9.42 -10.38
C ALA A 256 -1.84 9.97 -11.67
N ARG A 257 -0.62 9.42 -12.07
CA ARG A 257 0.23 9.97 -13.13
C ARG A 257 1.16 8.98 -13.85
N PRO A 258 0.82 8.25 -14.82
CA PRO A 258 -0.43 7.57 -15.13
C PRO A 258 -0.66 6.35 -14.23
N VAL A 259 -1.88 5.81 -14.22
CA VAL A 259 -2.18 4.48 -13.68
C VAL A 259 -2.88 3.68 -14.78
N VAL A 260 -2.24 2.60 -15.23
CA VAL A 260 -2.67 1.79 -16.36
C VAL A 260 -2.46 0.31 -16.03
N LEU A 261 -3.48 -0.48 -16.32
CA LEU A 261 -3.41 -1.94 -16.33
C LEU A 261 -3.86 -2.41 -17.73
N ASP A 262 -2.95 -3.01 -18.46
CA ASP A 262 -3.18 -3.55 -19.80
C ASP A 262 -3.18 -5.08 -19.73
N THR A 263 -4.31 -5.68 -20.03
CA THR A 263 -4.51 -7.14 -20.09
C THR A 263 -4.73 -7.59 -21.55
N GLU A 264 -4.94 -8.86 -21.78
CA GLU A 264 -5.30 -9.36 -23.12
C GLU A 264 -6.65 -8.81 -23.58
N ASP A 265 -7.64 -8.76 -22.67
CA ASP A 265 -9.04 -8.47 -23.01
C ASP A 265 -9.43 -7.00 -22.73
N SER A 266 -8.66 -6.25 -21.91
CA SER A 266 -9.02 -4.92 -21.47
C SER A 266 -7.84 -3.98 -21.26
N LEU A 267 -8.07 -2.69 -21.46
CA LEU A 267 -7.17 -1.61 -21.08
C LEU A 267 -7.85 -0.74 -20.02
N ILE A 268 -7.37 -0.84 -18.80
CA ILE A 268 -7.90 -0.11 -17.63
C ILE A 268 -7.01 1.09 -17.34
N ARG A 269 -7.61 2.27 -17.23
CA ARG A 269 -6.95 3.50 -16.83
C ARG A 269 -7.59 4.06 -15.57
N MET A 270 -6.78 4.57 -14.67
CA MET A 270 -7.25 5.21 -13.46
C MET A 270 -6.75 6.65 -13.40
N THR A 271 -7.62 7.57 -13.03
CA THR A 271 -7.33 8.99 -12.83
C THR A 271 -7.89 9.46 -11.50
N GLY A 272 -7.38 10.58 -10.99
CA GLY A 272 -7.85 11.16 -9.73
C GLY A 272 -6.77 11.26 -8.69
N GLU A 273 -7.18 11.24 -7.41
CA GLU A 273 -6.27 11.53 -6.31
C GLU A 273 -6.65 10.80 -5.02
N VAL A 274 -5.65 10.64 -4.14
CA VAL A 274 -5.81 10.14 -2.77
C VAL A 274 -5.20 11.16 -1.82
N SER A 275 -5.99 11.70 -0.91
CA SER A 275 -5.52 12.64 0.09
C SER A 275 -4.97 11.90 1.30
N LEU A 276 -3.67 11.97 1.55
CA LEU A 276 -3.03 11.45 2.76
C LEU A 276 -3.40 12.29 4.00
N ARG A 277 -3.80 13.54 3.79
CA ARG A 277 -4.23 14.48 4.86
C ARG A 277 -5.58 14.11 5.44
N THR A 278 -6.55 13.80 4.58
CA THR A 278 -7.94 13.49 4.96
C THR A 278 -8.25 12.00 4.84
N GLU A 279 -7.37 11.26 4.18
CA GLU A 279 -7.50 9.84 3.83
C GLU A 279 -8.67 9.55 2.88
N ILE A 280 -9.15 10.57 2.18
CA ILE A 280 -10.23 10.43 1.19
C ILE A 280 -9.65 9.98 -0.15
N ILE A 281 -10.32 9.01 -0.76
CA ILE A 281 -10.04 8.48 -2.09
C ILE A 281 -11.03 9.11 -3.08
N THR A 282 -10.52 9.59 -4.21
CA THR A 282 -11.34 10.12 -5.31
C THR A 282 -10.69 9.66 -6.62
N LEU A 283 -10.97 8.43 -7.02
CA LEU A 283 -10.42 7.84 -8.24
C LEU A 283 -11.55 7.46 -9.20
N ALA A 284 -11.31 7.68 -10.48
CA ALA A 284 -12.16 7.23 -11.57
C ALA A 284 -11.40 6.17 -12.37
N VAL A 285 -12.08 5.07 -12.67
CA VAL A 285 -11.56 3.93 -13.43
C VAL A 285 -12.35 3.84 -14.73
N ASP A 286 -11.63 3.91 -15.84
CA ASP A 286 -12.16 3.74 -17.19
C ASP A 286 -11.57 2.46 -17.80
N ALA A 287 -12.42 1.58 -18.32
CA ALA A 287 -12.01 0.35 -18.96
C ALA A 287 -12.44 0.33 -20.44
N ASP A 288 -11.46 0.17 -21.32
CA ASP A 288 -11.69 -0.05 -22.75
C ASP A 288 -11.54 -1.55 -23.05
N VAL A 289 -12.61 -2.17 -23.50
CA VAL A 289 -12.64 -3.60 -23.88
C VAL A 289 -12.00 -3.76 -25.24
N LYS A 290 -11.08 -4.73 -25.40
CA LYS A 290 -10.40 -5.02 -26.66
C LYS A 290 -11.21 -5.99 -27.52
N ASP A 291 -11.93 -6.92 -26.91
CA ASP A 291 -12.80 -7.88 -27.57
C ASP A 291 -14.27 -7.46 -27.59
N VAL A 292 -15.04 -8.07 -28.51
CA VAL A 292 -16.47 -7.81 -28.62
C VAL A 292 -17.18 -8.28 -27.35
N SER A 293 -17.72 -7.36 -26.58
CA SER A 293 -18.43 -7.67 -25.34
C SER A 293 -19.91 -7.28 -25.43
N LEU A 294 -20.78 -8.19 -24.94
CA LEU A 294 -22.21 -7.93 -24.73
C LEU A 294 -22.37 -7.43 -23.28
N GLY A 295 -22.46 -6.12 -23.11
CA GLY A 295 -22.80 -5.54 -21.82
C GLY A 295 -21.62 -5.05 -20.97
N SER A 296 -20.50 -4.67 -21.60
CA SER A 296 -19.46 -3.95 -20.86
C SER A 296 -20.02 -2.68 -20.22
N LEU A 297 -19.57 -2.39 -19.01
CA LEU A 297 -20.02 -1.24 -18.23
C LEU A 297 -19.65 0.08 -18.93
N ILE A 298 -20.59 0.61 -19.69
CA ILE A 298 -20.49 1.97 -20.21
C ILE A 298 -20.86 2.93 -19.09
N GLY A 299 -19.88 3.29 -18.29
CA GLY A 299 -20.15 4.27 -17.25
C GLY A 299 -19.17 4.16 -16.10
N GLY A 300 -17.92 4.42 -16.33
CA GLY A 300 -16.85 4.56 -15.37
C GLY A 300 -17.13 4.11 -13.91
N VAL A 301 -16.21 3.37 -13.35
CA VAL A 301 -16.22 3.00 -11.93
C VAL A 301 -15.56 4.12 -11.15
N ARG A 302 -16.14 4.50 -10.01
CA ARG A 302 -15.51 5.44 -9.07
C ARG A 302 -15.12 4.72 -7.80
N ILE A 303 -13.87 4.93 -7.37
CA ILE A 303 -13.39 4.48 -6.08
C ILE A 303 -13.37 5.70 -5.17
N GLY A 304 -14.14 5.63 -4.10
CA GLY A 304 -14.32 6.69 -3.10
C GLY A 304 -14.08 6.18 -1.68
N GLY A 305 -14.68 6.84 -0.69
CA GLY A 305 -14.53 6.51 0.73
C GLY A 305 -13.22 6.96 1.31
N THR A 306 -12.70 6.21 2.28
CA THR A 306 -11.43 6.49 2.97
C THR A 306 -10.42 5.36 2.74
N LEU A 307 -9.13 5.60 3.08
CA LEU A 307 -8.10 4.55 3.05
C LEU A 307 -8.45 3.35 3.95
N ARG A 308 -9.19 3.60 5.05
CA ARG A 308 -9.64 2.57 5.98
C ARG A 308 -10.88 1.82 5.49
N ASP A 309 -11.77 2.52 4.80
CA ASP A 309 -13.06 2.02 4.32
C ASP A 309 -13.28 2.52 2.88
N PRO A 310 -12.62 1.92 1.89
CA PRO A 310 -12.78 2.27 0.49
C PRO A 310 -14.15 1.81 -0.02
N SER A 311 -14.79 2.63 -0.84
CA SER A 311 -16.06 2.32 -1.48
C SER A 311 -15.92 2.35 -3.00
N VAL A 312 -16.70 1.52 -3.69
CA VAL A 312 -16.78 1.52 -5.15
C VAL A 312 -18.21 1.85 -5.58
N ASP A 313 -18.33 2.94 -6.32
CA ASP A 313 -19.57 3.35 -6.95
C ASP A 313 -19.54 3.00 -8.43
N ILE A 314 -20.50 2.21 -8.85
CA ILE A 314 -20.66 1.81 -10.24
C ILE A 314 -21.83 2.58 -10.82
N ASN A 315 -21.59 3.28 -11.92
CA ASN A 315 -22.66 3.89 -12.70
C ASN A 315 -23.36 2.80 -13.55
N ALA A 316 -23.96 1.80 -12.88
CA ALA A 316 -24.58 0.65 -13.50
C ALA A 316 -25.89 0.98 -14.26
N LEU A 317 -26.49 2.13 -14.02
CA LEU A 317 -27.78 2.50 -14.62
C LEU A 317 -27.75 2.53 -16.16
N PRO A 318 -26.74 3.11 -16.84
CA PRO A 318 -26.65 3.03 -18.29
C PRO A 318 -26.47 1.60 -18.80
N ALA A 319 -25.66 0.77 -18.13
CA ALA A 319 -25.40 -0.61 -18.53
C ALA A 319 -26.63 -1.51 -18.34
N LEU A 320 -27.36 -1.37 -17.23
CA LEU A 320 -28.62 -2.08 -16.99
C LEU A 320 -29.68 -1.67 -17.99
N LEU A 321 -29.79 -0.39 -18.30
CA LEU A 321 -30.77 0.09 -19.33
C LEU A 321 -30.38 -0.40 -20.72
N GLN A 322 -29.10 -0.43 -21.06
CA GLN A 322 -28.63 -0.92 -22.36
C GLN A 322 -28.76 -2.43 -22.47
N GLY A 323 -28.31 -3.21 -21.48
CA GLY A 323 -28.45 -4.67 -21.46
C GLY A 323 -29.91 -5.11 -21.46
N GLY A 324 -30.77 -4.48 -20.67
CA GLY A 324 -32.19 -4.70 -20.66
C GLY A 324 -32.87 -4.31 -21.97
N ALA A 325 -32.54 -3.16 -22.55
CA ALA A 325 -33.02 -2.70 -23.84
C ALA A 325 -32.57 -3.61 -25.00
N ALA A 326 -31.30 -4.04 -24.99
CA ALA A 326 -30.76 -4.98 -25.99
C ALA A 326 -31.52 -6.32 -25.96
N ALA A 327 -31.75 -6.88 -24.78
CA ALA A 327 -32.49 -8.13 -24.61
C ALA A 327 -33.96 -8.01 -25.07
N ILE A 328 -34.64 -6.92 -24.72
CA ILE A 328 -36.01 -6.65 -25.15
C ILE A 328 -36.05 -6.47 -26.66
N LEU A 329 -35.17 -5.67 -27.24
CA LEU A 329 -35.14 -5.42 -28.68
C LEU A 329 -34.78 -6.68 -29.49
N ALA A 330 -33.83 -7.49 -29.01
CA ALA A 330 -33.52 -8.77 -29.65
C ALA A 330 -34.67 -9.75 -29.62
N GLY A 331 -35.48 -9.74 -28.54
CA GLY A 331 -36.68 -10.56 -28.42
C GLY A 331 -37.86 -10.12 -29.31
N ILE A 332 -37.98 -8.82 -29.58
CA ILE A 332 -39.10 -8.24 -30.35
C ILE A 332 -38.74 -8.07 -31.84
N ALA A 333 -37.56 -7.58 -32.16
CA ALA A 333 -37.13 -7.18 -33.51
C ALA A 333 -36.00 -8.04 -34.10
N GLY A 334 -35.59 -9.09 -33.38
CA GLY A 334 -34.52 -10.02 -33.78
C GLY A 334 -33.13 -9.56 -33.36
N PRO A 335 -32.11 -10.46 -33.49
CA PRO A 335 -30.74 -10.24 -33.00
C PRO A 335 -30.08 -8.97 -33.54
N LEU A 336 -30.42 -8.55 -34.76
CA LEU A 336 -29.86 -7.34 -35.37
C LEU A 336 -30.23 -6.04 -34.64
N ALA A 337 -31.34 -6.02 -33.91
CA ALA A 337 -31.78 -4.86 -33.14
C ALA A 337 -30.89 -4.63 -31.87
N ALA A 338 -30.13 -5.61 -31.46
CA ALA A 338 -29.18 -5.50 -30.36
C ALA A 338 -27.81 -4.90 -30.78
N LEU A 339 -27.50 -4.79 -32.09
CA LEU A 339 -26.23 -4.29 -32.59
C LEU A 339 -25.78 -2.92 -32.00
N PRO A 340 -26.67 -1.94 -31.79
CA PRO A 340 -26.27 -0.67 -31.19
C PRO A 340 -25.75 -0.79 -29.73
N PHE A 341 -26.01 -1.92 -29.07
CA PHE A 341 -25.65 -2.19 -27.68
C PHE A 341 -24.47 -3.14 -27.55
N ILE A 342 -23.87 -3.53 -28.69
CA ILE A 342 -22.66 -4.34 -28.74
C ILE A 342 -21.47 -3.38 -28.79
N GLN A 343 -20.56 -3.48 -27.86
CA GLN A 343 -19.28 -2.80 -27.96
C GLN A 343 -18.36 -3.56 -28.92
N PRO A 344 -17.85 -2.91 -29.96
CA PRO A 344 -17.07 -3.59 -31.00
C PRO A 344 -15.66 -3.98 -30.59
N GLY A 345 -15.24 -3.76 -29.32
CA GLY A 345 -13.88 -4.07 -28.89
C GLY A 345 -12.85 -3.23 -29.66
N LEU A 346 -12.85 -1.93 -29.47
CA LEU A 346 -11.93 -0.98 -30.11
C LEU A 346 -10.78 -0.56 -29.18
N GLY A 347 -10.60 -1.22 -28.05
CA GLY A 347 -9.49 -0.94 -27.15
C GLY A 347 -8.16 -1.27 -27.82
N GLU A 348 -7.24 -0.32 -27.82
CA GLU A 348 -5.87 -0.52 -28.33
C GLU A 348 -4.95 -0.92 -27.17
N ASP A 349 -3.89 -1.65 -27.50
CA ASP A 349 -2.85 -2.01 -26.56
C ASP A 349 -2.12 -0.77 -26.02
N ALA A 350 -1.81 -0.76 -24.73
CA ALA A 350 -1.02 0.30 -24.14
C ALA A 350 0.45 0.21 -24.63
N PRO A 351 1.14 1.36 -24.74
CA PRO A 351 2.58 1.38 -25.04
C PRO A 351 3.39 0.94 -23.80
N CYS A 352 3.33 -0.33 -23.44
CA CYS A 352 3.90 -0.91 -22.22
C CYS A 352 5.37 -0.53 -21.99
N GLY A 353 6.20 -0.54 -23.05
CA GLY A 353 7.59 -0.15 -22.93
C GLY A 353 7.79 1.28 -22.42
N THR A 354 6.98 2.22 -22.94
CA THR A 354 7.03 3.62 -22.51
C THR A 354 6.48 3.81 -21.09
N LEU A 355 5.37 3.14 -20.76
CA LEU A 355 4.75 3.21 -19.44
C LEU A 355 5.66 2.64 -18.35
N MET A 356 6.29 1.48 -18.62
CA MET A 356 7.25 0.87 -17.72
C MET A 356 8.48 1.77 -17.53
N ALA A 357 9.01 2.36 -18.60
CA ALA A 357 10.12 3.30 -18.50
C ALA A 357 9.74 4.56 -17.71
N GLN A 358 8.53 5.08 -17.87
CA GLN A 358 8.04 6.22 -17.08
C GLN A 358 7.84 5.88 -15.61
N ALA A 359 7.44 4.65 -15.29
CA ALA A 359 7.34 4.18 -13.92
C ALA A 359 8.72 4.01 -13.27
N GLN A 360 9.69 3.47 -14.01
CA GLN A 360 11.05 3.19 -13.54
C GLN A 360 11.96 4.43 -13.42
N HIS A 361 11.72 5.48 -14.22
CA HIS A 361 12.55 6.71 -14.19
C HIS A 361 11.99 7.77 -13.24
N ALA A 362 11.62 7.35 -12.05
CA ALA A 362 11.15 8.22 -11.00
C ALA A 362 12.23 9.19 -10.44
N ASP A 363 13.50 9.05 -10.87
CA ASP A 363 14.66 9.74 -10.29
C ASP A 363 14.89 11.20 -10.74
N THR A 364 14.03 11.76 -11.60
CA THR A 364 14.22 13.17 -11.97
C THR A 364 13.02 13.99 -11.46
N PRO A 365 13.21 14.80 -10.38
CA PRO A 365 12.25 15.85 -10.07
C PRO A 365 12.08 16.72 -11.32
N PRO A 366 10.86 17.15 -11.68
CA PRO A 366 10.72 18.17 -12.72
C PRO A 366 11.58 19.36 -12.29
N ASP A 367 12.58 19.70 -13.12
CA ASP A 367 13.38 20.91 -12.94
C ASP A 367 12.44 22.03 -12.54
N ALA A 368 12.76 22.70 -11.44
CA ALA A 368 12.18 23.98 -11.08
C ALA A 368 12.50 24.93 -12.22
N ALA A 369 11.64 24.95 -13.21
CA ALA A 369 11.71 25.88 -14.32
C ALA A 369 11.31 27.28 -13.79
N ASN A 370 12.31 28.16 -13.75
CA ASN A 370 12.35 29.60 -13.54
C ASN A 370 11.01 30.33 -13.50
#